data_2e2cf09c25c49b835ce11af73da27698
#
_entry.id   2e2cf09c25c49b835ce11af73da27698
#
_cell.length_a   1.000
_cell.length_b   1.000
_cell.length_c   1.000
_cell.angle_alpha   90.00
_cell.angle_beta   90.00
_cell.angle_gamma   90.00
#
_symmetry.space_group_name_H-M   'P 1'
#
loop_
_entity.id
_entity.type
_entity.pdbx_description
1 polymer ?
#
loop_
_entity_poly.entity_id
_entity_poly.type
_entity_poly.pdbx_seq_one_letter_code
_entity_poly.pdbx_strand_id
1 'polypeptide(L)'
;MIELPSAQANTIAAYLAEYFPEDISRRPTLITGDVEIDIIEWTAPTLGQRVRDPIEAPDGSIWWTGMWASLTGRLDPKTGIMEEYRLPPTSRPHTILPDDDGNIWYTGNSNASIGKLDPISGEVTEYKTQARDPHSATFHPNGNLYFTAQGAAMLGRLNPTTGELKEIETEPRPYGIKAAKDGTLWIAYNGTNKIGAMHPGTMAVKYFEIPNERSRVRRLDLDSQGRVWFVNSTLGKI
;
A
#
# COMPACT_ATOMS: atom_id res chain seq x y z
N MET A 1 7.10 14.55 -24.51
CA MET A 1 7.22 15.76 -23.66
C MET A 1 6.43 16.87 -24.33
N ILE A 2 5.51 17.50 -23.64
CA ILE A 2 4.81 18.68 -24.15
C ILE A 2 5.73 19.85 -23.84
N GLU A 3 6.35 20.45 -24.85
CA GLU A 3 7.08 21.72 -24.68
C GLU A 3 6.08 22.85 -24.60
N LEU A 4 6.06 23.56 -23.47
CA LEU A 4 5.27 24.79 -23.32
C LEU A 4 5.96 25.92 -24.12
N PRO A 5 5.19 26.75 -24.83
CA PRO A 5 5.74 27.97 -25.43
C PRO A 5 6.44 28.82 -24.36
N SER A 6 7.60 29.38 -24.67
CA SER A 6 8.45 30.11 -23.71
C SER A 6 7.72 31.20 -22.93
N ALA A 7 6.77 31.90 -23.58
CA ALA A 7 5.95 32.94 -22.92
C ALA A 7 5.05 32.33 -21.84
N GLN A 8 4.45 31.18 -22.06
CA GLN A 8 3.62 30.48 -21.05
C GLN A 8 4.48 29.91 -19.93
N ALA A 9 5.65 29.35 -20.25
CA ALA A 9 6.59 28.86 -19.25
C ALA A 9 7.05 29.99 -18.32
N ASN A 10 7.37 31.16 -18.86
CA ASN A 10 7.76 32.33 -18.08
C ASN A 10 6.62 32.86 -17.20
N THR A 11 5.38 32.86 -17.69
CA THR A 11 4.20 33.29 -16.90
C THR A 11 3.96 32.34 -15.72
N ILE A 12 4.07 31.03 -15.96
CA ILE A 12 3.94 30.01 -14.90
C ILE A 12 5.09 30.16 -13.88
N ALA A 13 6.32 30.33 -14.34
CA ALA A 13 7.47 30.51 -13.45
C ALA A 13 7.33 31.76 -12.58
N ALA A 14 6.88 32.89 -13.14
CA ALA A 14 6.62 34.12 -12.39
C ALA A 14 5.52 33.93 -11.34
N TYR A 15 4.42 33.30 -11.71
CA TYR A 15 3.34 32.94 -10.78
C TYR A 15 3.83 32.07 -9.63
N LEU A 16 4.59 31.00 -9.94
CA LEU A 16 5.13 30.10 -8.92
C LEU A 16 6.11 30.82 -7.98
N ALA A 17 6.96 31.73 -8.50
CA ALA A 17 7.88 32.47 -7.68
C ALA A 17 7.16 33.48 -6.75
N GLU A 18 6.04 34.04 -7.19
CA GLU A 18 5.24 34.98 -6.39
C GLU A 18 4.44 34.30 -5.29
N TYR A 19 3.75 33.21 -5.63
CA TYR A 19 2.80 32.54 -4.72
C TYR A 19 3.37 31.34 -3.97
N PHE A 20 4.53 30.81 -4.41
CA PHE A 20 5.25 29.71 -3.79
C PHE A 20 6.75 30.03 -3.67
N PRO A 21 7.14 31.09 -2.93
CA PRO A 21 8.54 31.44 -2.74
C PRO A 21 9.29 30.32 -2.00
N GLU A 22 10.58 30.17 -2.28
CA GLU A 22 11.44 29.11 -1.69
C GLU A 22 11.41 29.07 -0.16
N ASP A 23 11.21 30.19 0.49
CA ASP A 23 11.18 30.30 1.97
C ASP A 23 9.93 29.67 2.62
N ILE A 24 8.89 29.33 1.83
CA ILE A 24 7.70 28.60 2.31
C ILE A 24 7.97 27.08 2.38
N SER A 25 8.96 26.58 1.65
CA SER A 25 9.36 25.18 1.77
C SER A 25 9.93 24.95 3.17
N ARG A 26 9.20 24.21 4.03
CA ARG A 26 9.74 23.71 5.30
C ARG A 26 10.89 22.78 4.97
N ARG A 27 12.11 23.27 5.03
CA ARG A 27 13.29 22.41 4.93
C ARG A 27 13.26 21.47 6.13
N PRO A 28 13.39 20.17 5.93
CA PRO A 28 13.46 19.23 7.04
C PRO A 28 14.64 19.62 7.93
N THR A 29 14.44 19.56 9.24
CA THR A 29 15.56 19.68 10.19
C THR A 29 16.45 18.46 9.98
N LEU A 30 17.69 18.70 9.56
CA LEU A 30 18.68 17.63 9.46
C LEU A 30 19.07 17.22 10.89
N ILE A 31 18.75 15.98 11.24
CA ILE A 31 19.25 15.34 12.44
C ILE A 31 20.62 14.77 12.06
N THR A 32 21.67 15.40 12.56
CA THR A 32 23.03 14.88 12.36
C THR A 32 23.20 13.60 13.18
N GLY A 33 23.78 12.57 12.60
CA GLY A 33 24.12 11.30 13.24
C GLY A 33 25.34 10.70 12.55
N ASP A 34 25.89 9.65 13.15
CA ASP A 34 27.09 8.95 12.67
C ASP A 34 26.77 7.86 11.64
N VAL A 35 25.52 7.80 11.16
CA VAL A 35 25.09 6.81 10.17
C VAL A 35 25.34 7.36 8.77
N GLU A 36 26.24 6.73 8.03
CA GLU A 36 26.39 6.93 6.60
C GLU A 36 25.24 6.20 5.88
N ILE A 37 24.58 6.89 4.96
CA ILE A 37 23.46 6.35 4.17
C ILE A 37 23.80 6.47 2.71
N ASP A 38 23.88 5.33 2.02
CA ASP A 38 23.94 5.27 0.58
C ASP A 38 22.52 5.13 -0.01
N ILE A 39 22.17 6.00 -0.95
CA ILE A 39 20.88 5.96 -1.64
C ILE A 39 21.13 5.61 -3.10
N ILE A 40 20.51 4.51 -3.54
CA ILE A 40 20.50 4.11 -4.94
C ILE A 40 19.08 4.30 -5.47
N GLU A 41 18.94 5.03 -6.57
CA GLU A 41 17.66 5.30 -7.21
C GLU A 41 17.55 4.58 -8.55
N TRP A 42 16.39 3.97 -8.79
CA TRP A 42 16.05 3.34 -10.07
C TRP A 42 14.78 3.96 -10.64
N THR A 43 14.82 4.28 -11.93
CA THR A 43 13.64 4.77 -12.64
C THR A 43 12.83 3.60 -13.17
N ALA A 44 11.55 3.49 -12.76
CA ALA A 44 10.66 2.46 -13.28
C ALA A 44 10.44 2.61 -14.79
N PRO A 45 10.43 1.50 -15.57
CA PRO A 45 10.44 1.55 -17.04
C PRO A 45 9.23 2.28 -17.63
N THR A 46 8.01 2.01 -17.16
CA THR A 46 6.80 2.73 -17.60
C THR A 46 6.67 4.03 -16.83
N LEU A 47 6.84 5.16 -17.52
CA LEU A 47 6.73 6.49 -16.91
C LEU A 47 5.29 6.80 -16.48
N GLY A 48 5.15 7.52 -15.36
CA GLY A 48 3.85 7.98 -14.86
C GLY A 48 2.95 6.88 -14.28
N GLN A 49 3.48 5.67 -14.07
CA GLN A 49 2.71 4.54 -13.55
C GLN A 49 2.25 4.69 -12.10
N ARG A 50 2.78 5.66 -11.35
CA ARG A 50 2.56 5.84 -9.92
C ARG A 50 2.95 4.60 -9.13
N VAL A 51 4.25 4.38 -8.98
CA VAL A 51 4.83 3.30 -8.16
C VAL A 51 4.33 3.40 -6.72
N ARG A 52 3.87 2.27 -6.15
CA ARG A 52 3.35 2.18 -4.78
C ARG A 52 3.73 0.87 -4.12
N ASP A 53 3.65 0.91 -2.79
CA ASP A 53 3.74 -0.23 -1.86
C ASP A 53 4.84 -1.23 -2.24
N PRO A 54 6.14 -0.80 -2.30
CA PRO A 54 7.23 -1.74 -2.58
C PRO A 54 7.35 -2.76 -1.45
N ILE A 55 7.66 -4.00 -1.82
CA ILE A 55 7.88 -5.10 -0.88
C ILE A 55 9.04 -5.97 -1.36
N GLU A 56 9.87 -6.43 -0.43
CA GLU A 56 10.89 -7.42 -0.70
C GLU A 56 10.26 -8.82 -0.71
N ALA A 57 10.55 -9.59 -1.78
CA ALA A 57 10.16 -10.98 -1.89
C ALA A 57 11.23 -11.91 -1.25
N PRO A 58 10.89 -13.17 -0.95
CA PRO A 58 11.83 -14.12 -0.34
C PRO A 58 13.14 -14.33 -1.12
N ASP A 59 13.14 -14.11 -2.43
CA ASP A 59 14.32 -14.19 -3.30
C ASP A 59 15.20 -12.92 -3.27
N GLY A 60 14.80 -11.91 -2.49
CA GLY A 60 15.47 -10.61 -2.39
C GLY A 60 15.14 -9.63 -3.52
N SER A 61 14.25 -9.99 -4.43
CA SER A 61 13.73 -9.03 -5.42
C SER A 61 12.75 -8.05 -4.79
N ILE A 62 12.67 -6.85 -5.36
CA ILE A 62 11.72 -5.83 -4.90
C ILE A 62 10.57 -5.76 -5.89
N TRP A 63 9.36 -5.97 -5.38
CA TRP A 63 8.14 -5.86 -6.17
C TRP A 63 7.40 -4.57 -5.84
N TRP A 64 6.74 -3.97 -6.84
CA TRP A 64 5.92 -2.78 -6.66
C TRP A 64 4.65 -2.83 -7.51
N THR A 65 3.67 -2.00 -7.16
CA THR A 65 2.49 -1.77 -8.02
C THR A 65 2.66 -0.51 -8.84
N GLY A 66 2.33 -0.57 -10.13
CA GLY A 66 2.18 0.57 -11.05
C GLY A 66 0.70 0.92 -11.18
N MET A 67 0.17 1.63 -10.18
CA MET A 67 -1.27 1.80 -9.98
C MET A 67 -2.00 2.38 -11.18
N TRP A 68 -1.46 3.43 -11.81
CA TRP A 68 -2.13 4.08 -12.94
C TRP A 68 -1.97 3.34 -14.26
N ALA A 69 -0.96 2.50 -14.36
CA ALA A 69 -0.70 1.71 -15.56
C ALA A 69 -1.32 0.30 -15.52
N SER A 70 -1.98 -0.09 -14.40
CA SER A 70 -2.49 -1.44 -14.18
C SER A 70 -1.41 -2.50 -14.46
N LEU A 71 -0.29 -2.36 -13.76
CA LEU A 71 0.83 -3.30 -13.85
C LEU A 71 1.45 -3.54 -12.46
N THR A 72 2.29 -4.54 -12.38
CA THR A 72 3.25 -4.72 -11.29
C THR A 72 4.65 -4.84 -11.89
N GLY A 73 5.66 -4.46 -11.12
CA GLY A 73 7.05 -4.58 -11.53
C GLY A 73 7.90 -5.30 -10.49
N ARG A 74 9.00 -5.86 -10.98
CA ARG A 74 10.04 -6.55 -10.21
C ARG A 74 11.40 -5.90 -10.51
N LEU A 75 12.16 -5.61 -9.48
CA LEU A 75 13.54 -5.17 -9.54
C LEU A 75 14.44 -6.22 -8.89
N ASP A 76 15.48 -6.62 -9.59
CA ASP A 76 16.63 -7.25 -8.96
C ASP A 76 17.58 -6.14 -8.47
N PRO A 77 17.71 -5.90 -7.16
CA PRO A 77 18.51 -4.80 -6.63
C PRO A 77 20.01 -5.01 -6.81
N LYS A 78 20.47 -6.23 -7.11
CA LYS A 78 21.88 -6.54 -7.35
C LYS A 78 22.33 -6.16 -8.76
N THR A 79 21.45 -6.33 -9.73
CA THR A 79 21.75 -6.08 -11.14
C THR A 79 21.12 -4.80 -11.68
N GLY A 80 20.08 -4.28 -10.99
CA GLY A 80 19.27 -3.16 -11.45
C GLY A 80 18.29 -3.54 -12.57
N ILE A 81 18.18 -4.83 -12.93
CA ILE A 81 17.27 -5.30 -13.96
C ILE A 81 15.83 -5.21 -13.44
N MET A 82 14.96 -4.65 -14.28
CA MET A 82 13.54 -4.51 -14.02
C MET A 82 12.70 -5.24 -15.05
N GLU A 83 11.62 -5.85 -14.56
CA GLU A 83 10.59 -6.51 -15.37
C GLU A 83 9.23 -5.94 -14.99
N GLU A 84 8.32 -5.81 -15.96
CA GLU A 84 6.95 -5.32 -15.71
C GLU A 84 5.92 -6.30 -16.27
N TYR A 85 4.91 -6.58 -15.47
CA TYR A 85 3.83 -7.52 -15.77
C TYR A 85 2.52 -6.75 -15.87
N ARG A 86 1.84 -6.86 -17.01
CA ARG A 86 0.53 -6.24 -17.21
C ARG A 86 -0.53 -7.02 -16.43
N LEU A 87 -1.35 -6.27 -15.70
CA LEU A 87 -2.52 -6.78 -15.00
C LEU A 87 -3.78 -6.47 -15.81
N PRO A 88 -4.93 -7.09 -15.49
CA PRO A 88 -6.19 -6.77 -16.16
C PRO A 88 -6.45 -5.26 -16.19
N PRO A 89 -6.98 -4.73 -17.29
CA PRO A 89 -7.29 -3.32 -17.43
C PRO A 89 -8.16 -2.83 -16.26
N THR A 90 -7.90 -1.60 -15.79
CA THR A 90 -8.63 -0.97 -14.68
C THR A 90 -8.39 -1.58 -13.28
N SER A 91 -7.54 -2.59 -13.12
CA SER A 91 -7.22 -3.16 -11.80
C SER A 91 -6.66 -2.10 -10.85
N ARG A 92 -5.82 -1.19 -11.36
CA ARG A 92 -5.17 -0.13 -10.58
C ARG A 92 -4.66 -0.64 -9.23
N PRO A 93 -3.69 -1.57 -9.24
CA PRO A 93 -3.26 -2.29 -8.05
C PRO A 93 -2.74 -1.31 -6.99
N HIS A 94 -3.07 -1.58 -5.71
CA HIS A 94 -2.61 -0.74 -4.62
C HIS A 94 -1.56 -1.43 -3.77
N THR A 95 -1.86 -2.56 -3.17
CA THR A 95 -0.91 -3.34 -2.37
C THR A 95 -0.50 -4.60 -3.13
N ILE A 96 0.73 -5.04 -2.90
CA ILE A 96 1.33 -6.22 -3.49
C ILE A 96 1.91 -7.12 -2.40
N LEU A 97 1.80 -8.43 -2.56
CA LEU A 97 2.27 -9.43 -1.61
C LEU A 97 2.83 -10.65 -2.36
N PRO A 98 4.11 -10.98 -2.25
CA PRO A 98 4.62 -12.29 -2.66
C PRO A 98 4.09 -13.38 -1.73
N ASP A 99 3.77 -14.56 -2.27
CA ASP A 99 3.55 -15.77 -1.48
C ASP A 99 4.80 -16.67 -1.48
N ASP A 100 4.74 -17.74 -0.68
CA ASP A 100 5.87 -18.71 -0.53
C ASP A 100 6.10 -19.54 -1.81
N ASP A 101 5.10 -19.62 -2.69
CA ASP A 101 5.18 -20.32 -3.98
C ASP A 101 5.72 -19.42 -5.11
N GLY A 102 6.01 -18.15 -4.81
CA GLY A 102 6.53 -17.17 -5.76
C GLY A 102 5.46 -16.46 -6.58
N ASN A 103 4.16 -16.67 -6.30
CA ASN A 103 3.11 -15.88 -6.93
C ASN A 103 3.02 -14.50 -6.29
N ILE A 104 2.47 -13.58 -7.05
CA ILE A 104 2.32 -12.17 -6.65
C ILE A 104 0.85 -11.83 -6.52
N TRP A 105 0.43 -11.60 -5.30
CA TRP A 105 -0.93 -11.19 -4.98
C TRP A 105 -1.05 -9.67 -4.96
N TYR A 106 -2.19 -9.13 -5.40
CA TYR A 106 -2.43 -7.69 -5.39
C TYR A 106 -3.89 -7.35 -5.08
N THR A 107 -4.10 -6.15 -4.57
CA THR A 107 -5.44 -5.59 -4.41
C THR A 107 -5.81 -4.78 -5.65
N GLY A 108 -6.84 -5.20 -6.38
CA GLY A 108 -7.38 -4.49 -7.54
C GLY A 108 -8.29 -3.34 -7.10
N ASN A 109 -7.69 -2.20 -6.76
CA ASN A 109 -8.35 -1.09 -6.07
C ASN A 109 -9.46 -0.40 -6.89
N SER A 110 -9.53 -0.62 -8.19
CA SER A 110 -10.56 0.00 -9.04
C SER A 110 -11.45 -1.00 -9.80
N ASN A 111 -11.17 -2.30 -9.69
CA ASN A 111 -11.96 -3.33 -10.36
C ASN A 111 -12.60 -4.35 -9.41
N ALA A 112 -12.62 -4.03 -8.10
CA ALA A 112 -13.22 -4.87 -7.07
C ALA A 112 -12.69 -6.32 -7.10
N SER A 113 -11.38 -6.50 -6.99
CA SER A 113 -10.77 -7.83 -7.01
C SER A 113 -9.57 -7.95 -6.07
N ILE A 114 -9.30 -9.17 -5.64
CA ILE A 114 -7.97 -9.61 -5.21
C ILE A 114 -7.42 -10.44 -6.36
N GLY A 115 -6.24 -10.06 -6.86
CA GLY A 115 -5.61 -10.75 -7.98
C GLY A 115 -4.39 -11.55 -7.55
N LYS A 116 -4.10 -12.62 -8.29
CA LYS A 116 -2.91 -13.46 -8.18
C LYS A 116 -2.26 -13.55 -9.56
N LEU A 117 -1.02 -13.15 -9.66
CA LEU A 117 -0.17 -13.29 -10.83
C LEU A 117 0.83 -14.42 -10.60
N ASP A 118 0.91 -15.35 -11.52
CA ASP A 118 2.06 -16.25 -11.66
C ASP A 118 3.10 -15.54 -12.55
N PRO A 119 4.27 -15.11 -12.04
CA PRO A 119 5.23 -14.36 -12.82
C PRO A 119 5.99 -15.22 -13.85
N ILE A 120 5.93 -16.55 -13.75
CA ILE A 120 6.57 -17.47 -14.70
C ILE A 120 5.72 -17.63 -15.96
N SER A 121 4.42 -17.87 -15.79
CA SER A 121 3.49 -18.03 -16.92
C SER A 121 2.88 -16.71 -17.39
N GLY A 122 2.87 -15.69 -16.55
CA GLY A 122 2.16 -14.43 -16.75
C GLY A 122 0.64 -14.55 -16.55
N GLU A 123 0.14 -15.69 -16.07
CA GLU A 123 -1.28 -15.91 -15.85
C GLU A 123 -1.77 -15.12 -14.63
N VAL A 124 -2.96 -14.50 -14.78
CA VAL A 124 -3.61 -13.74 -13.70
C VAL A 124 -4.95 -14.35 -13.38
N THR A 125 -5.15 -14.70 -12.11
CA THR A 125 -6.43 -15.11 -11.54
C THR A 125 -7.01 -13.98 -10.70
N GLU A 126 -8.29 -13.64 -10.88
CA GLU A 126 -8.97 -12.62 -10.07
C GLU A 126 -10.13 -13.19 -9.26
N TYR A 127 -10.18 -12.86 -7.98
CA TYR A 127 -11.27 -13.14 -7.04
C TYR A 127 -12.08 -11.88 -6.83
N LYS A 128 -13.33 -11.87 -7.30
CA LYS A 128 -14.18 -10.67 -7.23
C LYS A 128 -14.69 -10.42 -5.83
N THR A 129 -14.55 -9.20 -5.34
CA THR A 129 -15.00 -8.72 -4.04
C THR A 129 -16.32 -7.97 -4.17
N GLN A 130 -17.13 -7.95 -3.08
CA GLN A 130 -18.30 -7.05 -2.97
C GLN A 130 -17.81 -5.61 -2.73
N ALA A 131 -16.78 -5.46 -1.92
CA ALA A 131 -16.12 -4.18 -1.72
C ALA A 131 -15.47 -3.69 -3.01
N ARG A 132 -15.84 -2.50 -3.44
CA ARG A 132 -15.41 -1.93 -4.74
C ARG A 132 -13.94 -1.51 -4.80
N ASP A 133 -13.26 -1.37 -3.66
CA ASP A 133 -11.93 -0.78 -3.56
C ASP A 133 -11.01 -1.50 -2.55
N PRO A 134 -10.70 -2.79 -2.76
CA PRO A 134 -9.68 -3.47 -1.95
C PRO A 134 -8.40 -2.65 -1.93
N HIS A 135 -7.85 -2.41 -0.72
CA HIS A 135 -6.80 -1.42 -0.55
C HIS A 135 -5.50 -2.02 -0.03
N SER A 136 -5.43 -2.37 1.23
CA SER A 136 -4.26 -3.02 1.82
C SER A 136 -4.57 -4.48 2.14
N ALA A 137 -3.58 -5.34 2.05
CA ALA A 137 -3.74 -6.76 2.35
C ALA A 137 -2.54 -7.30 3.13
N THR A 138 -2.74 -8.45 3.78
CA THR A 138 -1.71 -9.21 4.47
C THR A 138 -2.07 -10.69 4.46
N PHE A 139 -1.07 -11.56 4.32
CA PHE A 139 -1.23 -12.96 4.65
C PHE A 139 -1.24 -13.17 6.16
N HIS A 140 -2.01 -14.15 6.60
CA HIS A 140 -2.08 -14.58 7.99
C HIS A 140 -1.55 -16.02 8.11
N PRO A 141 -0.92 -16.42 9.25
CA PRO A 141 -0.41 -17.77 9.44
C PRO A 141 -1.44 -18.91 9.28
N ASN A 142 -2.74 -18.59 9.30
CA ASN A 142 -3.79 -19.59 8.99
C ASN A 142 -3.99 -19.85 7.49
N GLY A 143 -3.14 -19.31 6.62
CA GLY A 143 -3.19 -19.49 5.17
C GLY A 143 -4.16 -18.58 4.43
N ASN A 144 -4.95 -17.74 5.12
CA ASN A 144 -5.86 -16.80 4.46
C ASN A 144 -5.18 -15.44 4.20
N LEU A 145 -5.66 -14.76 3.16
CA LEU A 145 -5.36 -13.36 2.87
C LEU A 145 -6.47 -12.49 3.45
N TYR A 146 -6.09 -11.46 4.22
CA TYR A 146 -7.01 -10.47 4.76
C TYR A 146 -6.76 -9.12 4.13
N PHE A 147 -7.83 -8.36 3.87
CA PHE A 147 -7.72 -7.08 3.21
C PHE A 147 -8.68 -6.03 3.79
N THR A 148 -8.34 -4.77 3.57
CA THR A 148 -9.18 -3.61 3.84
C THR A 148 -9.78 -3.09 2.54
N ALA A 149 -10.99 -2.51 2.61
CA ALA A 149 -11.58 -1.75 1.51
C ALA A 149 -11.96 -0.36 2.02
N GLN A 150 -11.16 0.63 1.65
CA GLN A 150 -11.15 1.94 2.29
C GLN A 150 -12.45 2.72 2.07
N GLY A 151 -12.90 2.86 0.84
CA GLY A 151 -14.08 3.63 0.50
C GLY A 151 -15.37 2.88 0.74
N ALA A 152 -15.33 1.54 0.72
CA ALA A 152 -16.46 0.68 1.03
C ALA A 152 -16.69 0.51 2.54
N ALA A 153 -15.72 0.87 3.41
CA ALA A 153 -15.74 0.61 4.84
C ALA A 153 -15.93 -0.89 5.16
N MET A 154 -15.16 -1.75 4.50
CA MET A 154 -15.24 -3.20 4.66
C MET A 154 -13.88 -3.83 4.98
N LEU A 155 -13.93 -4.98 5.62
CA LEU A 155 -12.79 -5.89 5.81
C LEU A 155 -13.13 -7.20 5.11
N GLY A 156 -12.14 -7.81 4.45
CA GLY A 156 -12.32 -9.06 3.74
C GLY A 156 -11.32 -10.12 4.13
N ARG A 157 -11.73 -11.39 3.96
CA ARG A 157 -10.92 -12.58 4.07
C ARG A 157 -11.10 -13.41 2.79
N LEU A 158 -10.02 -13.75 2.16
CA LEU A 158 -9.97 -14.68 1.04
C LEU A 158 -9.19 -15.94 1.46
N ASN A 159 -9.75 -17.11 1.20
CA ASN A 159 -9.00 -18.35 1.25
C ASN A 159 -8.35 -18.60 -0.12
N PRO A 160 -7.02 -18.54 -0.26
CA PRO A 160 -6.35 -18.68 -1.55
C PRO A 160 -6.52 -20.05 -2.21
N THR A 161 -6.74 -21.09 -1.41
CA THR A 161 -6.88 -22.48 -1.90
C THR A 161 -8.27 -22.75 -2.46
N THR A 162 -9.31 -22.27 -1.77
CA THR A 162 -10.71 -22.56 -2.14
C THR A 162 -11.37 -21.44 -2.95
N GLY A 163 -10.81 -20.24 -2.91
CA GLY A 163 -11.43 -19.02 -3.46
C GLY A 163 -12.57 -18.48 -2.59
N GLU A 164 -12.84 -19.08 -1.42
CA GLU A 164 -13.89 -18.60 -0.52
C GLU A 164 -13.57 -17.18 -0.03
N LEU A 165 -14.52 -16.28 -0.22
CA LEU A 165 -14.41 -14.88 0.15
C LEU A 165 -15.49 -14.51 1.17
N LYS A 166 -15.09 -13.88 2.26
CA LYS A 166 -15.99 -13.34 3.28
C LYS A 166 -15.65 -11.89 3.54
N GLU A 167 -16.68 -11.04 3.56
CA GLU A 167 -16.54 -9.60 3.80
C GLU A 167 -17.48 -9.17 4.91
N ILE A 168 -17.07 -8.18 5.69
CA ILE A 168 -17.84 -7.59 6.80
C ILE A 168 -17.73 -6.07 6.76
N GLU A 169 -18.75 -5.38 7.22
CA GLU A 169 -18.72 -3.95 7.48
C GLU A 169 -17.83 -3.62 8.69
N THR A 170 -17.22 -2.43 8.68
CA THR A 170 -16.35 -1.94 9.75
C THR A 170 -16.45 -0.43 9.90
N GLU A 171 -15.68 0.14 10.83
CA GLU A 171 -15.52 1.60 10.95
C GLU A 171 -15.01 2.25 9.65
N PRO A 172 -15.34 3.51 9.40
CA PRO A 172 -14.99 4.20 8.15
C PRO A 172 -13.50 4.21 7.84
N ARG A 173 -13.20 3.97 6.57
CA ARG A 173 -11.89 4.08 5.95
C ARG A 173 -10.80 3.20 6.60
N PRO A 174 -11.02 1.88 6.71
CA PRO A 174 -9.95 0.97 7.07
C PRO A 174 -8.83 1.10 6.02
N TYR A 175 -7.57 1.19 6.48
CA TYR A 175 -6.45 1.49 5.60
C TYR A 175 -5.37 0.41 5.68
N GLY A 176 -4.39 0.54 6.57
CA GLY A 176 -3.37 -0.48 6.80
C GLY A 176 -3.91 -1.69 7.56
N ILE A 177 -3.40 -2.87 7.24
CA ILE A 177 -3.67 -4.12 7.96
C ILE A 177 -2.37 -4.90 8.12
N LYS A 178 -2.16 -5.50 9.29
CA LYS A 178 -0.98 -6.30 9.61
C LYS A 178 -1.34 -7.48 10.48
N ALA A 179 -0.82 -8.65 10.17
CA ALA A 179 -0.95 -9.83 11.01
C ALA A 179 0.15 -9.85 12.09
N ALA A 180 -0.23 -10.01 13.35
CA ALA A 180 0.69 -10.18 14.47
C ALA A 180 1.09 -11.65 14.63
N LYS A 181 2.18 -11.91 15.36
CA LYS A 181 2.67 -13.27 15.64
C LYS A 181 1.67 -14.12 16.45
N ASP A 182 0.84 -13.47 17.28
CA ASP A 182 -0.21 -14.12 18.07
C ASP A 182 -1.48 -14.42 17.25
N GLY A 183 -1.50 -14.05 15.98
CA GLY A 183 -2.64 -14.21 15.08
C GLY A 183 -3.64 -13.07 15.12
N THR A 184 -3.43 -12.03 15.90
CA THR A 184 -4.28 -10.83 15.86
C THR A 184 -4.03 -10.03 14.58
N LEU A 185 -5.10 -9.58 13.91
CA LEU A 185 -5.00 -8.70 12.76
C LEU A 185 -5.22 -7.24 13.21
N TRP A 186 -4.19 -6.42 13.12
CA TRP A 186 -4.26 -5.02 13.47
C TRP A 186 -4.61 -4.15 12.26
N ILE A 187 -5.54 -3.22 12.43
CA ILE A 187 -6.11 -2.40 11.37
C ILE A 187 -6.00 -0.92 11.74
N ALA A 188 -5.48 -0.13 10.82
CA ALA A 188 -5.43 1.32 10.91
C ALA A 188 -6.69 1.93 10.27
N TYR A 189 -7.31 2.91 10.95
CA TYR A 189 -8.48 3.61 10.43
C TYR A 189 -8.13 5.07 10.09
N ASN A 190 -8.21 5.40 8.80
CA ASN A 190 -7.94 6.75 8.31
C ASN A 190 -9.19 7.67 8.34
N GLY A 191 -10.34 7.13 8.65
CA GLY A 191 -11.61 7.86 8.78
C GLY A 191 -11.98 8.24 10.21
N THR A 192 -11.35 7.62 11.19
CA THR A 192 -11.61 7.80 12.61
C THR A 192 -10.31 7.88 13.40
N ASN A 193 -10.37 8.22 14.69
CA ASN A 193 -9.23 8.18 15.61
C ASN A 193 -9.06 6.82 16.28
N LYS A 194 -9.23 5.72 15.52
CA LYS A 194 -9.20 4.35 16.06
C LYS A 194 -8.15 3.48 15.38
N ILE A 195 -7.70 2.47 16.11
CA ILE A 195 -7.10 1.25 15.59
C ILE A 195 -7.97 0.06 15.99
N GLY A 196 -7.98 -0.99 15.18
CA GLY A 196 -8.76 -2.20 15.43
C GLY A 196 -7.88 -3.42 15.61
N ALA A 197 -8.28 -4.33 16.50
CA ALA A 197 -7.76 -5.67 16.62
C ALA A 197 -8.83 -6.67 16.19
N MET A 198 -8.62 -7.36 15.08
CA MET A 198 -9.55 -8.32 14.51
C MET A 198 -9.14 -9.75 14.82
N HIS A 199 -10.08 -10.56 15.29
CA HIS A 199 -9.89 -12.00 15.44
C HIS A 199 -10.05 -12.69 14.08
N PRO A 200 -9.06 -13.46 13.58
CA PRO A 200 -9.06 -13.96 12.21
C PRO A 200 -10.20 -14.95 11.91
N GLY A 201 -10.60 -15.80 12.85
CA GLY A 201 -11.65 -16.79 12.63
C GLY A 201 -13.05 -16.19 12.53
N THR A 202 -13.40 -15.32 13.45
CA THR A 202 -14.74 -14.70 13.52
C THR A 202 -14.86 -13.42 12.73
N MET A 203 -13.73 -12.74 12.48
CA MET A 203 -13.60 -11.39 11.95
C MET A 203 -14.19 -10.30 12.87
N ALA A 204 -14.50 -10.63 14.13
CA ALA A 204 -14.91 -9.63 15.11
C ALA A 204 -13.79 -8.65 15.42
N VAL A 205 -14.09 -7.35 15.45
CA VAL A 205 -13.12 -6.28 15.66
C VAL A 205 -13.33 -5.62 17.01
N LYS A 206 -12.27 -5.55 17.80
CA LYS A 206 -12.21 -4.70 19.00
C LYS A 206 -11.51 -3.39 18.64
N TYR A 207 -12.14 -2.26 18.95
CA TYR A 207 -11.62 -0.94 18.64
C TYR A 207 -10.92 -0.31 19.86
N PHE A 208 -9.84 0.43 19.57
CA PHE A 208 -9.11 1.23 20.56
C PHE A 208 -9.07 2.67 20.07
N GLU A 209 -9.51 3.58 20.91
CA GLU A 209 -9.49 5.00 20.61
C GLU A 209 -8.09 5.59 20.85
N ILE A 210 -7.64 6.40 19.90
CA ILE A 210 -6.43 7.18 20.05
C ILE A 210 -6.80 8.48 20.77
N PRO A 211 -6.10 8.90 21.81
CA PRO A 211 -6.49 10.05 22.66
C PRO A 211 -6.70 11.35 21.90
N ASN A 212 -6.09 11.53 20.73
CA ASN A 212 -6.30 12.71 19.92
C ASN A 212 -7.40 12.48 18.88
N GLU A 213 -8.52 13.16 19.00
CA GLU A 213 -9.70 13.02 18.11
C GLU A 213 -9.41 13.34 16.63
N ARG A 214 -8.36 14.11 16.34
CA ARG A 214 -7.96 14.42 14.96
C ARG A 214 -6.95 13.45 14.37
N SER A 215 -6.68 12.34 15.06
CA SER A 215 -5.81 11.29 14.57
C SER A 215 -6.35 10.67 13.28
N ARG A 216 -5.45 10.40 12.34
CA ARG A 216 -5.73 9.69 11.08
C ARG A 216 -4.59 8.73 10.82
N VAL A 217 -4.82 7.46 11.12
CA VAL A 217 -3.81 6.42 10.98
C VAL A 217 -3.89 5.79 9.59
N ARG A 218 -2.78 5.80 8.86
CA ARG A 218 -2.70 5.14 7.55
C ARG A 218 -1.98 3.82 7.61
N ARG A 219 -0.80 3.81 8.19
CA ARG A 219 0.04 2.62 8.29
C ARG A 219 0.33 2.32 9.75
N LEU A 220 0.47 1.05 10.02
CA LEU A 220 0.93 0.51 11.30
C LEU A 220 1.86 -0.66 11.04
N ASP A 221 2.72 -0.93 11.99
CA ASP A 221 3.53 -2.14 12.03
C ASP A 221 3.72 -2.58 13.48
N LEU A 222 4.34 -3.74 13.66
CA LEU A 222 4.54 -4.38 14.94
C LEU A 222 6.03 -4.53 15.21
N ASP A 223 6.45 -4.19 16.42
CA ASP A 223 7.82 -4.47 16.82
C ASP A 223 8.00 -5.92 17.30
N SER A 224 9.25 -6.26 17.65
CA SER A 224 9.60 -7.59 18.12
C SER A 224 8.91 -8.00 19.44
N GLN A 225 8.38 -7.02 20.18
CA GLN A 225 7.64 -7.22 21.43
C GLN A 225 6.12 -7.27 21.22
N GLY A 226 5.66 -7.17 19.97
CA GLY A 226 4.24 -7.17 19.61
C GLY A 226 3.52 -5.84 19.88
N ARG A 227 4.26 -4.75 20.13
CA ARG A 227 3.68 -3.42 20.27
C ARG A 227 3.30 -2.89 18.90
N VAL A 228 2.14 -2.24 18.82
CA VAL A 228 1.64 -1.62 17.59
C VAL A 228 2.20 -0.20 17.47
N TRP A 229 2.96 0.04 16.43
CA TRP A 229 3.45 1.35 16.04
C TRP A 229 2.64 1.88 14.87
N PHE A 230 2.22 3.12 14.91
CA PHE A 230 1.45 3.72 13.83
C PHE A 230 1.82 5.17 13.58
N VAL A 231 1.65 5.59 12.35
CA VAL A 231 1.93 6.96 11.91
C VAL A 231 0.62 7.76 11.85
N ASN A 232 0.58 8.86 12.60
CA ASN A 232 -0.53 9.79 12.57
C ASN A 232 -0.30 10.83 11.47
N SER A 233 -0.88 10.60 10.30
CA SER A 233 -0.65 11.43 9.10
C SER A 233 -1.21 12.86 9.21
N THR A 234 -2.14 13.13 10.13
CA THR A 234 -2.69 14.48 10.33
C THR A 234 -1.81 15.32 11.25
N LEU A 235 -1.18 14.69 12.23
CA LEU A 235 -0.45 15.39 13.29
C LEU A 235 1.08 15.29 13.11
N GLY A 236 1.57 14.53 12.14
CA GLY A 236 3.00 14.28 11.95
C GLY A 236 3.65 13.64 13.18
N LYS A 237 2.98 12.67 13.81
CA LYS A 237 3.42 11.97 15.01
C LYS A 237 3.43 10.46 14.78
N ILE A 238 4.31 9.81 15.51
CA ILE A 238 4.39 8.36 15.66
C ILE A 238 3.90 7.98 17.04
#